data_c818202bb2236c45754e7597c12dc565
#
_entry.id   c818202bb2236c45754e7597c12dc565
#
_cell.length_a   1.000
_cell.length_b   1.000
_cell.length_c   1.000
_cell.angle_alpha   90.00
_cell.angle_beta   90.00
_cell.angle_gamma   90.00
#
_symmetry.space_group_name_H-M   'P 1'
#
loop_
_entity.id
_entity.type
_entity.pdbx_description
1 polymer ?
#
loop_
_entity_poly.entity_id
_entity_poly.type
_entity_poly.pdbx_seq_one_letter_code
_entity_poly.pdbx_strand_id
1 'polypeptide(L)'
;MPSLRPRWLALWVLLWAGAVPAQEIVVTFGGDVNFARSRERPLADRVRKNGTHTLHSLTETLAEEWTGHINFINVETVVSETDGARQGKQFVFRSHPDSFRHLMRLGVNAFALANNHAFDHGRSGLRDTLAFFQSSESRQRPLLYAGTGRGDAAFKPKIITKNGIRVAMSAVSFGSGSFSPTDTQVGMAYLFSPGQYNKVLAGLRDADADLKLLSVHYGTENQTFLNSGQAALFRRAVDEAGVHLVIGHHPHVVRGVEMIKDKNAAIFYSLGNLLFIGGAEKDSKGLGNDYGLVGKAYFSFRNGTAELQALEAVPFKGVHLKPRRPPINRAAATIENLNRLSRNTSGANGALFALTRPDAPRGLACFGGPYSPIAKAQCCRVERSLHCDLPDLM
;
A
#
# COMPACT_ATOMS: atom_id res chain seq x y z
N MET A 1 -42.10 38.53 -62.03
CA MET A 1 -41.88 37.34 -61.23
C MET A 1 -40.58 37.53 -60.46
N PRO A 2 -40.61 37.70 -59.14
CA PRO A 2 -39.39 37.89 -58.33
C PRO A 2 -38.88 36.56 -57.85
N SER A 3 -37.59 36.33 -57.99
CA SER A 3 -36.84 35.12 -57.59
C SER A 3 -36.65 35.03 -56.08
N LEU A 4 -37.15 33.98 -55.45
CA LEU A 4 -36.89 33.61 -54.05
C LEU A 4 -35.48 33.03 -53.90
N ARG A 5 -34.62 33.68 -53.15
CA ARG A 5 -33.35 33.11 -52.71
C ARG A 5 -33.53 32.33 -51.42
N PRO A 6 -32.96 31.13 -51.28
CA PRO A 6 -33.06 30.36 -50.03
C PRO A 6 -32.13 30.99 -48.96
N ARG A 7 -32.71 31.26 -47.79
CA ARG A 7 -31.95 31.64 -46.59
C ARG A 7 -31.39 30.34 -45.94
N TRP A 8 -30.09 30.20 -45.95
CA TRP A 8 -29.40 29.15 -45.18
C TRP A 8 -29.40 29.57 -43.70
N LEU A 9 -30.16 28.85 -42.87
CA LEU A 9 -30.07 28.93 -41.41
C LEU A 9 -28.82 28.13 -41.00
N ALA A 10 -27.76 28.81 -40.59
CA ALA A 10 -26.62 28.15 -39.94
C ALA A 10 -27.01 27.77 -38.53
N LEU A 11 -27.20 26.46 -38.29
CA LEU A 11 -27.39 25.88 -36.96
C LEU A 11 -26.04 25.86 -36.23
N TRP A 12 -25.85 26.82 -35.31
CA TRP A 12 -24.70 26.79 -34.40
C TRP A 12 -25.00 25.71 -33.33
N VAL A 13 -24.41 24.51 -33.47
CA VAL A 13 -24.35 23.51 -32.41
C VAL A 13 -23.29 24.00 -31.42
N LEU A 14 -23.73 24.61 -30.33
CA LEU A 14 -22.90 24.88 -29.16
C LEU A 14 -22.58 23.53 -28.51
N LEU A 15 -21.41 22.96 -28.85
CA LEU A 15 -20.81 21.88 -28.07
C LEU A 15 -20.50 22.43 -26.68
N TRP A 16 -21.38 22.17 -25.74
CA TRP A 16 -21.07 22.29 -24.32
C TRP A 16 -20.00 21.27 -24.00
N ALA A 17 -18.74 21.69 -24.00
CA ALA A 17 -17.66 20.92 -23.36
C ALA A 17 -17.91 20.97 -21.86
N GLY A 18 -18.82 20.14 -21.38
CA GLY A 18 -18.96 19.88 -19.94
C GLY A 18 -17.60 19.43 -19.43
N ALA A 19 -17.05 20.14 -18.45
CA ALA A 19 -15.81 19.73 -17.80
C ALA A 19 -16.01 18.28 -17.29
N VAL A 20 -15.31 17.31 -17.88
CA VAL A 20 -15.29 15.95 -17.37
C VAL A 20 -14.76 16.05 -15.93
N PRO A 21 -15.52 15.58 -14.92
CA PRO A 21 -15.05 15.63 -13.55
C PRO A 21 -13.69 14.94 -13.48
N ALA A 22 -12.73 15.58 -12.79
CA ALA A 22 -11.40 15.02 -12.63
C ALA A 22 -11.52 13.63 -12.01
N GLN A 23 -11.05 12.60 -12.72
CA GLN A 23 -10.99 11.25 -12.17
C GLN A 23 -10.01 11.25 -11.00
N GLU A 24 -10.35 10.56 -9.93
CA GLU A 24 -9.51 10.48 -8.75
C GLU A 24 -9.41 9.06 -8.21
N ILE A 25 -8.25 8.72 -7.67
CA ILE A 25 -7.96 7.45 -7.00
C ILE A 25 -7.35 7.74 -5.63
N VAL A 26 -7.91 7.14 -4.62
CA VAL A 26 -7.30 7.05 -3.29
C VAL A 26 -6.71 5.66 -3.11
N VAL A 27 -5.42 5.59 -2.85
CA VAL A 27 -4.72 4.37 -2.47
C VAL A 27 -4.54 4.41 -0.96
N THR A 28 -5.19 3.50 -0.24
CA THR A 28 -4.93 3.25 1.18
C THR A 28 -3.99 2.06 1.30
N PHE A 29 -2.96 2.15 2.12
CA PHE A 29 -1.95 1.10 2.23
C PHE A 29 -1.47 0.93 3.65
N GLY A 30 -1.37 -0.33 4.08
CA GLY A 30 -0.88 -0.73 5.38
C GLY A 30 0.44 -1.49 5.30
N GLY A 31 1.07 -1.71 6.46
CA GLY A 31 2.31 -2.45 6.61
C GLY A 31 2.13 -3.97 6.60
N ASP A 32 2.97 -4.65 7.36
CA ASP A 32 3.09 -6.11 7.38
C ASP A 32 1.93 -6.76 8.12
N VAL A 33 1.35 -7.81 7.51
CA VAL A 33 0.20 -8.54 8.05
C VAL A 33 0.49 -10.03 8.19
N ASN A 34 0.32 -10.53 9.42
CA ASN A 34 0.38 -11.94 9.76
C ASN A 34 -0.62 -12.26 10.89
N PHE A 35 -1.49 -13.25 10.69
CA PHE A 35 -2.53 -13.63 11.65
C PHE A 35 -2.16 -14.79 12.58
N ALA A 36 -0.94 -15.30 12.51
CA ALA A 36 -0.53 -16.45 13.30
C ALA A 36 0.82 -16.23 13.96
N ARG A 37 0.98 -16.75 15.17
CA ARG A 37 2.30 -16.90 15.78
C ARG A 37 3.09 -18.01 15.09
N SER A 38 4.41 -17.84 15.11
CA SER A 38 5.35 -18.86 14.72
C SER A 38 5.15 -20.15 15.49
N ARG A 39 4.70 -21.21 15.19
CA ARG A 39 4.44 -22.50 15.88
C ARG A 39 3.01 -22.70 16.39
N GLU A 40 2.13 -21.72 16.32
CA GLU A 40 0.72 -21.93 16.60
C GLU A 40 -0.01 -22.39 15.35
N ARG A 41 -1.06 -23.22 15.52
CA ARG A 41 -1.95 -23.56 14.41
C ARG A 41 -2.79 -22.32 14.07
N PRO A 42 -2.95 -21.96 12.80
CA PRO A 42 -3.82 -20.87 12.41
C PRO A 42 -5.26 -21.19 12.76
N LEU A 43 -5.97 -20.19 13.25
CA LEU A 43 -7.40 -20.29 13.56
C LEU A 43 -8.18 -19.48 12.51
N ALA A 44 -9.29 -20.04 12.05
CA ALA A 44 -10.12 -19.43 11.02
C ALA A 44 -10.78 -18.11 11.49
N ASP A 45 -11.24 -18.09 12.73
CA ASP A 45 -12.04 -16.99 13.30
C ASP A 45 -11.49 -16.46 14.63
N ARG A 46 -10.54 -17.14 15.25
CA ARG A 46 -10.06 -16.86 16.61
C ARG A 46 -8.55 -16.93 16.72
N VAL A 47 -8.00 -16.05 17.52
CA VAL A 47 -6.60 -16.03 17.91
C VAL A 47 -6.50 -16.02 19.43
N ARG A 48 -5.65 -16.86 20.00
CA ARG A 48 -5.42 -16.94 21.45
C ARG A 48 -4.13 -16.23 21.83
N LYS A 49 -4.28 -15.13 22.56
CA LYS A 49 -3.19 -14.49 23.31
C LYS A 49 -3.84 -13.76 24.48
N ASN A 50 -3.60 -14.20 25.69
CA ASN A 50 -4.22 -13.62 26.92
C ASN A 50 -5.76 -13.54 26.81
N GLY A 51 -6.38 -14.46 26.12
CA GLY A 51 -7.80 -14.50 25.81
C GLY A 51 -8.07 -14.94 24.37
N THR A 52 -9.33 -14.98 23.98
CA THR A 52 -9.77 -15.33 22.63
C THR A 52 -10.22 -14.08 21.91
N HIS A 53 -9.61 -13.80 20.75
CA HIS A 53 -9.98 -12.71 19.86
C HIS A 53 -10.62 -13.28 18.60
N THR A 54 -11.65 -12.62 18.09
CA THR A 54 -12.23 -12.89 16.77
C THR A 54 -11.53 -12.04 15.72
N LEU A 55 -11.60 -12.41 14.45
CA LEU A 55 -11.08 -11.60 13.34
C LEU A 55 -11.69 -10.19 13.36
N HIS A 56 -13.00 -10.07 13.66
CA HIS A 56 -13.66 -8.78 13.81
C HIS A 56 -13.01 -7.93 14.91
N SER A 57 -12.84 -8.48 16.11
CA SER A 57 -12.26 -7.71 17.22
C SER A 57 -10.81 -7.29 17.02
N LEU A 58 -10.06 -8.03 16.18
CA LEU A 58 -8.68 -7.69 15.81
C LEU A 58 -8.59 -6.54 14.79
N THR A 59 -9.62 -6.35 13.99
CA THR A 59 -9.60 -5.47 12.81
C THR A 59 -10.60 -4.34 12.86
N GLU A 60 -11.42 -4.23 13.92
CA GLU A 60 -12.51 -3.25 14.01
C GLU A 60 -12.06 -1.80 13.75
N THR A 61 -10.95 -1.38 14.36
CA THR A 61 -10.41 -0.03 14.17
C THR A 61 -9.73 0.15 12.80
N LEU A 62 -9.19 -0.92 12.23
CA LEU A 62 -8.62 -0.88 10.89
C LEU A 62 -9.70 -0.76 9.81
N ALA A 63 -10.89 -1.33 10.05
CA ALA A 63 -11.99 -1.31 9.09
C ALA A 63 -12.38 0.11 8.66
N GLU A 64 -12.28 1.09 9.58
CA GLU A 64 -12.59 2.49 9.33
C GLU A 64 -11.64 3.15 8.31
N GLU A 65 -10.45 2.58 8.10
CA GLU A 65 -9.44 3.15 7.22
C GLU A 65 -9.49 2.62 5.78
N TRP A 66 -10.10 1.47 5.53
CA TRP A 66 -10.17 0.86 4.20
C TRP A 66 -11.22 1.54 3.31
N THR A 67 -11.06 2.85 3.13
CA THR A 67 -11.99 3.71 2.35
C THR A 67 -11.45 4.10 0.98
N GLY A 68 -10.25 3.64 0.62
CA GLY A 68 -9.64 3.90 -0.68
C GLY A 68 -10.29 3.08 -1.82
N HIS A 69 -10.03 3.48 -3.04
CA HIS A 69 -10.37 2.70 -4.23
C HIS A 69 -9.46 1.46 -4.35
N ILE A 70 -8.20 1.62 -3.95
CA ILE A 70 -7.21 0.56 -3.75
C ILE A 70 -6.85 0.53 -2.26
N ASN A 71 -7.01 -0.63 -1.63
CA ASN A 71 -6.69 -0.85 -0.22
C ASN A 71 -5.66 -1.99 -0.13
N PHE A 72 -4.43 -1.64 0.18
CA PHE A 72 -3.24 -2.49 0.05
C PHE A 72 -2.69 -2.95 1.40
N ILE A 73 -2.18 -4.21 1.45
CA ILE A 73 -1.38 -4.76 2.54
C ILE A 73 -0.23 -5.65 2.02
N ASN A 74 0.83 -5.81 2.82
CA ASN A 74 1.83 -6.85 2.63
C ASN A 74 1.42 -8.13 3.38
N VAL A 75 1.30 -9.26 2.65
CA VAL A 75 0.92 -10.58 3.17
C VAL A 75 2.18 -11.30 3.64
N GLU A 76 2.65 -11.01 4.85
CA GLU A 76 3.91 -11.53 5.36
C GLU A 76 3.73 -12.87 6.08
N THR A 77 3.16 -13.83 5.36
CA THR A 77 2.82 -15.18 5.83
C THR A 77 2.47 -16.07 4.63
N VAL A 78 2.53 -17.37 4.82
CA VAL A 78 1.84 -18.31 3.92
C VAL A 78 0.34 -18.31 4.23
N VAL A 79 -0.51 -18.29 3.21
CA VAL A 79 -1.98 -18.42 3.35
C VAL A 79 -2.39 -19.83 2.94
N SER A 80 -2.67 -20.68 3.91
CA SER A 80 -3.01 -22.11 3.68
C SER A 80 -3.78 -22.70 4.86
N GLU A 81 -4.63 -23.67 4.60
CA GLU A 81 -5.31 -24.49 5.61
C GLU A 81 -4.41 -25.64 6.12
N THR A 82 -3.40 -26.01 5.34
CA THR A 82 -2.55 -27.17 5.62
C THR A 82 -1.11 -26.78 5.95
N ASP A 83 -0.46 -27.56 6.79
CA ASP A 83 0.96 -27.46 7.04
C ASP A 83 1.73 -28.07 5.85
N GLY A 84 2.53 -27.25 5.18
CA GLY A 84 3.53 -27.72 4.22
C GLY A 84 4.88 -28.02 4.90
N ALA A 85 5.89 -28.33 4.09
CA ALA A 85 7.26 -28.52 4.57
C ALA A 85 7.80 -27.18 5.16
N ARG A 86 7.96 -27.14 6.47
CA ARG A 86 8.47 -25.97 7.18
C ARG A 86 9.92 -25.70 6.82
N GLN A 87 10.26 -24.44 6.60
CA GLN A 87 11.64 -24.01 6.46
C GLN A 87 12.38 -24.08 7.79
N GLY A 88 13.68 -24.42 7.77
CA GLY A 88 14.55 -24.50 8.94
C GLY A 88 14.96 -23.14 9.49
N LYS A 89 14.01 -22.23 9.73
CA LYS A 89 14.23 -20.89 10.29
C LYS A 89 13.46 -20.69 11.60
N GLN A 90 13.87 -19.70 12.38
CA GLN A 90 13.30 -19.45 13.72
C GLN A 90 11.81 -19.10 13.66
N PHE A 91 11.41 -18.25 12.72
CA PHE A 91 10.03 -17.80 12.56
C PHE A 91 9.46 -18.36 11.27
N VAL A 92 8.38 -19.14 11.40
CA VAL A 92 7.66 -19.78 10.29
C VAL A 92 6.18 -19.48 10.46
N PHE A 93 5.59 -18.73 9.53
CA PHE A 93 4.22 -18.23 9.65
C PHE A 93 3.28 -18.89 8.64
N ARG A 94 2.08 -19.19 9.11
CA ARG A 94 0.96 -19.62 8.27
C ARG A 94 -0.34 -19.09 8.84
N SER A 95 -1.03 -18.28 8.05
CA SER A 95 -2.35 -17.71 8.38
C SER A 95 -3.45 -18.51 7.69
N HIS A 96 -4.60 -18.65 8.37
CA HIS A 96 -5.77 -19.31 7.77
C HIS A 96 -6.37 -18.40 6.67
N PRO A 97 -6.84 -18.98 5.52
CA PRO A 97 -7.44 -18.24 4.43
C PRO A 97 -8.59 -17.32 4.83
N ASP A 98 -9.40 -17.71 5.82
CA ASP A 98 -10.53 -16.88 6.30
C ASP A 98 -10.10 -15.55 6.88
N SER A 99 -8.87 -15.43 7.39
CA SER A 99 -8.31 -14.17 7.85
C SER A 99 -8.23 -13.15 6.70
N PHE A 100 -7.78 -13.59 5.53
CA PHE A 100 -7.70 -12.73 4.35
C PHE A 100 -9.04 -12.55 3.65
N ARG A 101 -9.93 -13.56 3.64
CA ARG A 101 -11.33 -13.38 3.23
C ARG A 101 -12.02 -12.31 4.08
N HIS A 102 -11.72 -12.26 5.39
CA HIS A 102 -12.24 -11.23 6.29
C HIS A 102 -11.72 -9.84 5.90
N LEU A 103 -10.41 -9.65 5.66
CA LEU A 103 -9.86 -8.38 5.19
C LEU A 103 -10.45 -7.95 3.84
N MET A 104 -10.68 -8.90 2.92
CA MET A 104 -11.34 -8.60 1.66
C MET A 104 -12.79 -8.10 1.84
N ARG A 105 -13.51 -8.63 2.85
CA ARG A 105 -14.85 -8.11 3.21
C ARG A 105 -14.80 -6.71 3.80
N LEU A 106 -13.70 -6.34 4.46
CA LEU A 106 -13.46 -4.98 4.96
C LEU A 106 -12.99 -4.01 3.86
N GLY A 107 -12.82 -4.47 2.61
CA GLY A 107 -12.45 -3.63 1.49
C GLY A 107 -11.00 -3.76 1.01
N VAL A 108 -10.16 -4.58 1.66
CA VAL A 108 -8.78 -4.82 1.17
C VAL A 108 -8.83 -5.57 -0.17
N ASN A 109 -8.17 -5.02 -1.19
CA ASN A 109 -8.23 -5.52 -2.56
C ASN A 109 -6.86 -5.55 -3.28
N ALA A 110 -5.77 -5.21 -2.55
CA ALA A 110 -4.42 -5.23 -3.08
C ALA A 110 -3.45 -5.90 -2.10
N PHE A 111 -2.62 -6.84 -2.57
CA PHE A 111 -1.82 -7.75 -1.76
C PHE A 111 -0.42 -7.93 -2.33
N ALA A 112 0.63 -7.53 -1.61
CA ALA A 112 2.00 -7.93 -1.93
C ALA A 112 2.24 -9.34 -1.39
N LEU A 113 2.77 -10.23 -2.24
CA LEU A 113 3.06 -11.62 -1.91
C LEU A 113 4.57 -11.91 -1.87
N ALA A 114 5.41 -10.93 -2.22
CA ALA A 114 6.85 -11.06 -2.20
C ALA A 114 7.42 -10.55 -0.87
N ASN A 115 7.81 -11.48 0.01
CA ASN A 115 8.45 -11.20 1.28
C ASN A 115 9.22 -12.44 1.78
N ASN A 116 10.01 -12.29 2.86
CA ASN A 116 10.82 -13.37 3.42
C ASN A 116 10.02 -14.52 4.03
N HIS A 117 8.71 -14.37 4.25
CA HIS A 117 7.81 -15.38 4.77
C HIS A 117 6.95 -16.08 3.70
N ALA A 118 7.06 -15.69 2.44
CA ALA A 118 6.30 -16.29 1.33
C ALA A 118 6.55 -17.81 1.16
N PHE A 119 7.72 -18.30 1.59
CA PHE A 119 8.14 -19.70 1.49
C PHE A 119 8.25 -20.42 2.83
N ASP A 120 7.64 -19.94 3.89
CA ASP A 120 7.72 -20.55 5.23
C ASP A 120 7.29 -22.02 5.27
N HIS A 121 6.44 -22.40 4.32
CA HIS A 121 6.00 -23.77 4.09
C HIS A 121 6.41 -24.29 2.69
N GLY A 122 7.58 -23.82 2.19
CA GLY A 122 8.14 -24.21 0.91
C GLY A 122 7.28 -23.78 -0.29
N ARG A 123 7.57 -24.35 -1.45
CA ARG A 123 6.83 -24.06 -2.69
C ARG A 123 5.36 -24.51 -2.64
N SER A 124 5.01 -25.52 -1.81
CA SER A 124 3.63 -25.93 -1.60
C SER A 124 2.82 -24.81 -0.93
N GLY A 125 3.36 -24.21 0.15
CA GLY A 125 2.70 -23.10 0.81
C GLY A 125 2.52 -21.87 -0.09
N LEU A 126 3.49 -21.56 -0.95
CA LEU A 126 3.33 -20.48 -1.92
C LEU A 126 2.26 -20.83 -2.97
N ARG A 127 2.18 -22.09 -3.43
CA ARG A 127 1.09 -22.52 -4.34
C ARG A 127 -0.29 -22.35 -3.72
N ASP A 128 -0.44 -22.74 -2.45
CA ASP A 128 -1.70 -22.56 -1.72
C ASP A 128 -2.07 -21.10 -1.62
N THR A 129 -1.10 -20.24 -1.28
CA THR A 129 -1.28 -18.78 -1.23
C THR A 129 -1.75 -18.23 -2.58
N LEU A 130 -1.08 -18.59 -3.68
CA LEU A 130 -1.48 -18.16 -5.03
C LEU A 130 -2.87 -18.67 -5.41
N ALA A 131 -3.16 -19.95 -5.16
CA ALA A 131 -4.47 -20.55 -5.45
C ALA A 131 -5.59 -19.85 -4.67
N PHE A 132 -5.33 -19.49 -3.40
CA PHE A 132 -6.26 -18.72 -2.59
C PHE A 132 -6.61 -17.37 -3.22
N PHE A 133 -5.63 -16.56 -3.62
CA PHE A 133 -5.90 -15.26 -4.24
C PHE A 133 -6.56 -15.40 -5.61
N GLN A 134 -6.14 -16.37 -6.42
CA GLN A 134 -6.77 -16.68 -7.71
C GLN A 134 -8.24 -17.06 -7.58
N SER A 135 -8.56 -17.94 -6.63
CA SER A 135 -9.95 -18.36 -6.38
C SER A 135 -10.82 -17.30 -5.71
N SER A 136 -10.20 -16.33 -5.03
CA SER A 136 -10.90 -15.21 -4.38
C SER A 136 -11.24 -14.07 -5.34
N GLU A 137 -10.61 -14.03 -6.51
CA GLU A 137 -10.84 -13.01 -7.55
C GLU A 137 -12.07 -13.33 -8.38
N SER A 138 -12.83 -12.30 -8.75
CA SER A 138 -13.92 -12.39 -9.72
C SER A 138 -14.04 -11.08 -10.51
N ARG A 139 -14.85 -11.05 -11.58
CA ARG A 139 -15.13 -9.82 -12.33
C ARG A 139 -15.74 -8.71 -11.46
N GLN A 140 -16.58 -9.07 -10.47
CA GLN A 140 -17.20 -8.14 -9.53
C GLN A 140 -16.24 -7.72 -8.42
N ARG A 141 -15.22 -8.54 -8.17
CA ARG A 141 -14.18 -8.29 -7.15
C ARG A 141 -12.80 -8.53 -7.75
N PRO A 142 -12.31 -7.64 -8.62
CA PRO A 142 -10.95 -7.74 -9.12
C PRO A 142 -9.96 -7.47 -7.98
N LEU A 143 -8.88 -8.24 -7.94
CA LEU A 143 -7.83 -8.14 -6.93
C LEU A 143 -6.48 -7.82 -7.57
N LEU A 144 -5.70 -6.96 -6.91
CA LEU A 144 -4.27 -6.81 -7.16
C LEU A 144 -3.52 -7.78 -6.25
N TYR A 145 -2.73 -8.70 -6.81
CA TYR A 145 -1.77 -9.50 -6.05
C TYR A 145 -0.56 -9.76 -6.94
N ALA A 146 0.66 -9.53 -6.41
CA ALA A 146 1.86 -9.52 -7.22
C ALA A 146 3.11 -9.95 -6.46
N GLY A 147 4.20 -10.18 -7.22
CA GLY A 147 5.53 -10.50 -6.72
C GLY A 147 5.83 -12.00 -6.69
N THR A 148 4.86 -12.85 -7.04
CA THR A 148 5.01 -14.30 -7.07
C THR A 148 4.32 -14.90 -8.31
N GLY A 149 4.82 -16.01 -8.80
CA GLY A 149 4.24 -16.66 -9.98
C GLY A 149 5.14 -17.74 -10.56
N ARG A 150 4.77 -18.29 -11.72
CA ARG A 150 5.63 -19.17 -12.53
C ARG A 150 6.30 -18.35 -13.63
N GLY A 151 7.56 -18.66 -13.95
CA GLY A 151 8.30 -17.99 -15.01
C GLY A 151 8.20 -16.48 -14.89
N ASP A 152 7.99 -15.79 -15.98
CA ASP A 152 7.91 -14.34 -16.05
C ASP A 152 6.65 -13.75 -15.37
N ALA A 153 5.63 -14.56 -15.06
CA ALA A 153 4.45 -14.07 -14.35
C ALA A 153 4.76 -13.47 -12.97
N ALA A 154 5.85 -13.91 -12.32
CA ALA A 154 6.30 -13.35 -11.05
C ALA A 154 6.84 -11.92 -11.17
N PHE A 155 7.26 -11.49 -12.36
CA PHE A 155 7.86 -10.18 -12.63
C PHE A 155 6.87 -9.20 -13.27
N LYS A 156 5.77 -9.71 -13.84
CA LYS A 156 4.73 -8.89 -14.48
C LYS A 156 3.82 -8.22 -13.46
N PRO A 157 3.43 -6.96 -13.67
CA PRO A 157 2.43 -6.34 -12.83
C PRO A 157 1.06 -6.96 -13.05
N LYS A 158 0.26 -7.05 -11.98
CA LYS A 158 -1.17 -7.25 -12.06
C LYS A 158 -1.84 -5.90 -12.32
N ILE A 159 -2.84 -5.86 -13.21
CA ILE A 159 -3.56 -4.64 -13.58
C ILE A 159 -5.04 -4.83 -13.32
N ILE A 160 -5.68 -3.85 -12.69
CA ILE A 160 -7.13 -3.75 -12.55
C ILE A 160 -7.60 -2.33 -12.88
N THR A 161 -8.88 -2.20 -13.22
CA THR A 161 -9.50 -0.89 -13.40
C THR A 161 -10.37 -0.56 -12.19
N LYS A 162 -10.17 0.61 -11.61
CA LYS A 162 -10.98 1.18 -10.52
C LYS A 162 -11.31 2.63 -10.83
N ASN A 163 -12.57 3.01 -10.69
CA ASN A 163 -13.03 4.37 -10.99
C ASN A 163 -12.57 4.88 -12.38
N GLY A 164 -12.55 3.98 -13.38
CA GLY A 164 -12.09 4.30 -14.74
C GLY A 164 -10.57 4.38 -14.91
N ILE A 165 -9.78 4.21 -13.84
CA ILE A 165 -8.32 4.29 -13.84
C ILE A 165 -7.72 2.88 -13.83
N ARG A 166 -6.75 2.63 -14.71
CA ARG A 166 -5.98 1.37 -14.75
C ARG A 166 -4.83 1.47 -13.77
N VAL A 167 -4.84 0.60 -12.77
CA VAL A 167 -3.84 0.54 -11.72
C VAL A 167 -3.01 -0.72 -11.89
N ALA A 168 -1.71 -0.56 -12.10
CA ALA A 168 -0.73 -1.65 -12.15
C ALA A 168 0.01 -1.77 -10.82
N MET A 169 0.23 -2.99 -10.34
CA MET A 169 0.99 -3.25 -9.12
C MET A 169 1.96 -4.42 -9.33
N SER A 170 3.19 -4.24 -8.86
CA SER A 170 4.19 -5.29 -8.68
C SER A 170 4.67 -5.35 -7.24
N ALA A 171 5.37 -6.44 -6.89
CA ALA A 171 6.03 -6.57 -5.60
C ALA A 171 7.35 -7.32 -5.75
N VAL A 172 8.33 -6.99 -4.89
CA VAL A 172 9.66 -7.58 -4.92
C VAL A 172 10.21 -7.67 -3.49
N SER A 173 11.01 -8.70 -3.22
CA SER A 173 11.62 -8.92 -1.90
C SER A 173 13.13 -9.00 -1.98
N PHE A 174 13.80 -8.71 -0.87
CA PHE A 174 15.21 -9.07 -0.72
C PHE A 174 15.38 -10.61 -0.74
N GLY A 175 16.62 -11.07 -0.95
CA GLY A 175 16.97 -12.48 -0.93
C GLY A 175 17.95 -12.86 -2.04
N SER A 176 18.45 -14.08 -1.96
CA SER A 176 19.50 -14.62 -2.84
C SER A 176 18.98 -15.31 -4.11
N GLY A 177 17.67 -15.38 -4.30
CA GLY A 177 17.09 -16.07 -5.46
C GLY A 177 16.89 -17.58 -5.29
N SER A 178 17.05 -18.14 -4.08
CA SER A 178 16.87 -19.59 -3.81
C SER A 178 15.51 -20.14 -4.24
N PHE A 179 14.49 -19.28 -4.23
CA PHE A 179 13.14 -19.59 -4.67
C PHE A 179 12.73 -18.80 -5.92
N SER A 180 13.67 -18.52 -6.79
CA SER A 180 13.37 -17.90 -8.08
C SER A 180 12.33 -18.72 -8.85
N PRO A 181 11.43 -18.03 -9.60
CA PRO A 181 10.45 -18.73 -10.43
C PRO A 181 11.12 -19.43 -11.60
N THR A 182 10.55 -20.56 -12.01
CA THR A 182 10.89 -21.24 -13.26
C THR A 182 9.60 -21.52 -14.04
N ASP A 183 9.68 -21.96 -15.28
CA ASP A 183 8.50 -22.27 -16.10
C ASP A 183 7.59 -23.33 -15.46
N THR A 184 8.16 -24.22 -14.66
CA THR A 184 7.44 -25.31 -14.01
C THR A 184 7.16 -25.06 -12.53
N GLN A 185 7.86 -24.15 -11.87
CA GLN A 185 7.76 -23.92 -10.44
C GLN A 185 7.41 -22.47 -10.11
N VAL A 186 6.48 -22.31 -9.15
CA VAL A 186 6.19 -20.99 -8.57
C VAL A 186 7.41 -20.47 -7.82
N GLY A 187 7.62 -19.17 -7.90
CA GLY A 187 8.71 -18.48 -7.24
C GLY A 187 8.34 -17.04 -6.91
N MET A 188 9.32 -16.30 -6.45
CA MET A 188 9.19 -14.91 -6.02
C MET A 188 10.18 -14.04 -6.78
N ALA A 189 9.82 -12.77 -7.01
CA ALA A 189 10.71 -11.76 -7.56
C ALA A 189 11.68 -11.26 -6.48
N TYR A 190 12.98 -11.28 -6.78
CA TYR A 190 14.04 -10.87 -5.86
C TYR A 190 14.77 -9.61 -6.32
N LEU A 191 15.04 -8.71 -5.37
CA LEU A 191 15.82 -7.48 -5.59
C LEU A 191 17.25 -7.74 -6.04
N PHE A 192 17.90 -8.72 -5.42
CA PHE A 192 19.34 -8.96 -5.57
C PHE A 192 19.68 -10.18 -6.44
N SER A 193 18.68 -10.86 -7.01
CA SER A 193 18.93 -11.85 -8.04
C SER A 193 19.20 -11.19 -9.38
N PRO A 194 20.23 -11.64 -10.14
CA PRO A 194 20.61 -11.02 -11.40
C PRO A 194 19.42 -10.84 -12.34
N GLY A 195 19.20 -9.60 -12.78
CA GLY A 195 18.18 -9.23 -13.76
C GLY A 195 16.72 -9.26 -13.29
N GLN A 196 16.38 -9.84 -12.12
CA GLN A 196 14.98 -9.97 -11.72
C GLN A 196 14.33 -8.63 -11.38
N TYR A 197 15.01 -7.77 -10.63
CA TYR A 197 14.50 -6.43 -10.37
C TYR A 197 14.32 -5.61 -11.64
N ASN A 198 15.26 -5.73 -12.60
CA ASN A 198 15.14 -5.07 -13.91
C ASN A 198 13.92 -5.58 -14.70
N LYS A 199 13.59 -6.89 -14.61
CA LYS A 199 12.36 -7.44 -15.22
C LYS A 199 11.10 -6.86 -14.57
N VAL A 200 11.08 -6.69 -13.23
CA VAL A 200 9.95 -6.05 -12.53
C VAL A 200 9.79 -4.59 -12.96
N LEU A 201 10.90 -3.83 -13.03
CA LEU A 201 10.88 -2.44 -13.48
C LEU A 201 10.43 -2.31 -14.93
N ALA A 202 10.95 -3.17 -15.83
CA ALA A 202 10.52 -3.22 -17.22
C ALA A 202 9.02 -3.54 -17.34
N GLY A 203 8.54 -4.54 -16.58
CA GLY A 203 7.12 -4.88 -16.55
C GLY A 203 6.22 -3.71 -16.14
N LEU A 204 6.64 -2.93 -15.14
CA LEU A 204 5.91 -1.74 -14.70
C LEU A 204 6.03 -0.59 -15.71
N ARG A 205 7.24 -0.36 -16.28
CA ARG A 205 7.43 0.69 -17.27
C ARG A 205 6.53 0.47 -18.49
N ASP A 206 6.51 -0.76 -19.00
CA ASP A 206 5.83 -1.15 -20.23
C ASP A 206 4.32 -1.44 -19.99
N ALA A 207 3.85 -1.42 -18.73
CA ALA A 207 2.45 -1.61 -18.38
C ALA A 207 1.57 -0.49 -18.94
N ASP A 208 0.50 -0.88 -19.65
CA ASP A 208 -0.57 0.03 -20.05
C ASP A 208 -1.46 0.36 -18.84
N ALA A 209 -1.00 1.30 -18.01
CA ALA A 209 -1.63 1.69 -16.76
C ALA A 209 -1.41 3.17 -16.45
N ASP A 210 -2.46 3.78 -15.87
CA ASP A 210 -2.50 5.19 -15.53
C ASP A 210 -1.86 5.48 -14.17
N LEU A 211 -1.88 4.48 -13.26
CA LEU A 211 -1.25 4.53 -11.94
C LEU A 211 -0.41 3.27 -11.70
N LYS A 212 0.83 3.44 -11.25
CA LYS A 212 1.78 2.34 -11.04
C LYS A 212 2.24 2.30 -9.59
N LEU A 213 2.13 1.13 -8.96
CA LEU A 213 2.47 0.86 -7.57
C LEU A 213 3.55 -0.22 -7.48
N LEU A 214 4.51 -0.07 -6.57
CA LEU A 214 5.50 -1.10 -6.27
C LEU A 214 5.61 -1.32 -4.77
N SER A 215 5.43 -2.56 -4.32
CA SER A 215 5.78 -2.99 -2.97
C SER A 215 7.21 -3.52 -2.94
N VAL A 216 8.00 -3.04 -1.97
CA VAL A 216 9.40 -3.46 -1.79
C VAL A 216 9.62 -3.94 -0.37
N HIS A 217 9.87 -5.24 -0.22
CA HIS A 217 10.15 -5.86 1.09
C HIS A 217 11.65 -5.95 1.34
N TYR A 218 12.24 -4.88 1.94
CA TYR A 218 13.69 -4.78 2.16
C TYR A 218 14.05 -3.76 3.25
N GLY A 219 15.10 -4.08 3.98
CA GLY A 219 15.75 -3.24 4.99
C GLY A 219 16.31 -4.08 6.13
N THR A 220 16.85 -3.46 7.16
CA THR A 220 17.28 -4.13 8.40
C THR A 220 16.17 -4.04 9.43
N GLU A 221 15.76 -5.18 9.98
CA GLU A 221 14.74 -5.25 11.03
C GLU A 221 15.09 -4.37 12.24
N ASN A 222 14.07 -3.73 12.79
CA ASN A 222 14.14 -2.87 13.98
C ASN A 222 15.07 -1.65 13.84
N GLN A 223 15.46 -1.26 12.62
CA GLN A 223 16.29 -0.08 12.36
C GLN A 223 15.47 0.98 11.61
N THR A 224 15.50 2.23 12.10
CA THR A 224 14.79 3.35 11.51
C THR A 224 15.55 4.06 10.38
N PHE A 225 16.86 3.82 10.26
CA PHE A 225 17.70 4.32 9.16
C PHE A 225 17.67 3.38 7.95
N LEU A 226 18.01 3.90 6.78
CA LEU A 226 18.10 3.12 5.55
C LEU A 226 19.42 2.36 5.46
N ASN A 227 19.37 1.19 4.85
CA ASN A 227 20.56 0.47 4.44
C ASN A 227 21.31 1.29 3.35
N SER A 228 22.62 1.09 3.24
CA SER A 228 23.40 1.68 2.15
C SER A 228 22.78 1.32 0.78
N GLY A 229 22.60 2.33 -0.07
CA GLY A 229 22.00 2.16 -1.39
C GLY A 229 20.48 1.93 -1.43
N GLN A 230 19.79 1.75 -0.29
CA GLN A 230 18.35 1.49 -0.27
C GLN A 230 17.53 2.61 -0.91
N ALA A 231 17.88 3.87 -0.62
CA ALA A 231 17.18 5.00 -1.23
C ALA A 231 17.33 5.00 -2.76
N ALA A 232 18.54 4.81 -3.27
CA ALA A 232 18.79 4.72 -4.70
C ALA A 232 18.02 3.55 -5.33
N LEU A 233 17.99 2.39 -4.68
CA LEU A 233 17.25 1.21 -5.15
C LEU A 233 15.75 1.47 -5.27
N PHE A 234 15.15 2.16 -4.31
CA PHE A 234 13.72 2.48 -4.33
C PHE A 234 13.40 3.57 -5.37
N ARG A 235 14.28 4.60 -5.49
CA ARG A 235 14.12 5.66 -6.50
C ARG A 235 14.18 5.14 -7.93
N ARG A 236 14.96 4.08 -8.21
CA ARG A 236 14.96 3.43 -9.53
C ARG A 236 13.56 3.06 -10.00
N ALA A 237 12.65 2.65 -9.12
CA ALA A 237 11.27 2.35 -9.50
C ALA A 237 10.53 3.58 -10.04
N VAL A 238 10.78 4.75 -9.46
CA VAL A 238 10.22 6.02 -9.93
C VAL A 238 10.89 6.46 -11.23
N ASP A 239 12.23 6.45 -11.26
CA ASP A 239 13.02 7.02 -12.35
C ASP A 239 12.97 6.16 -13.62
N GLU A 240 13.05 4.83 -13.50
CA GLU A 240 13.16 3.90 -14.63
C GLU A 240 11.81 3.31 -15.07
N ALA A 241 10.83 3.21 -14.15
CA ALA A 241 9.54 2.55 -14.42
C ALA A 241 8.31 3.46 -14.28
N GLY A 242 8.49 4.72 -13.87
CA GLY A 242 7.39 5.67 -13.67
C GLY A 242 6.42 5.24 -12.56
N VAL A 243 6.94 4.62 -11.50
CA VAL A 243 6.14 4.22 -10.34
C VAL A 243 5.74 5.47 -9.56
N HIS A 244 4.44 5.63 -9.27
CA HIS A 244 3.90 6.76 -8.54
C HIS A 244 3.91 6.56 -7.01
N LEU A 245 3.85 5.31 -6.55
CA LEU A 245 3.90 5.00 -5.12
C LEU A 245 4.74 3.75 -4.87
N VAL A 246 5.83 3.92 -4.12
CA VAL A 246 6.65 2.83 -3.62
C VAL A 246 6.34 2.60 -2.14
N ILE A 247 5.99 1.36 -1.78
CA ILE A 247 5.56 0.98 -0.43
C ILE A 247 6.57 0.00 0.15
N GLY A 248 7.36 0.46 1.13
CA GLY A 248 8.40 -0.32 1.78
C GLY A 248 7.89 -1.14 2.97
N HIS A 249 8.48 -2.33 3.15
CA HIS A 249 8.16 -3.34 4.16
C HIS A 249 9.41 -4.02 4.70
N HIS A 250 9.29 -4.89 5.69
CA HIS A 250 10.32 -5.71 6.35
C HIS A 250 10.98 -5.13 7.60
N PRO A 251 11.33 -3.84 7.71
CA PRO A 251 11.98 -3.35 8.94
C PRO A 251 11.15 -3.50 10.21
N HIS A 252 9.86 -3.75 10.13
CA HIS A 252 8.89 -3.82 11.24
C HIS A 252 8.84 -2.56 12.11
N VAL A 253 9.45 -1.49 11.65
CA VAL A 253 9.42 -0.14 12.26
C VAL A 253 9.14 0.89 11.18
N VAL A 254 8.52 2.00 11.57
CA VAL A 254 8.25 3.11 10.66
C VAL A 254 9.55 3.79 10.25
N ARG A 255 9.70 4.07 8.96
CA ARG A 255 10.80 4.85 8.37
C ARG A 255 10.27 6.10 7.69
N GLY A 256 11.17 6.96 7.22
CA GLY A 256 10.82 8.22 6.57
C GLY A 256 10.02 8.05 5.28
N VAL A 257 9.44 9.16 4.84
CA VAL A 257 8.69 9.28 3.58
C VAL A 257 9.38 10.32 2.70
N GLU A 258 9.58 9.98 1.45
CA GLU A 258 10.14 10.86 0.44
C GLU A 258 9.09 11.24 -0.60
N MET A 259 9.08 12.52 -1.00
CA MET A 259 8.28 13.04 -2.10
C MET A 259 9.18 13.37 -3.28
N ILE A 260 8.92 12.81 -4.44
CA ILE A 260 9.60 13.12 -5.71
C ILE A 260 8.66 13.97 -6.55
N LYS A 261 8.72 15.29 -6.31
CA LYS A 261 7.73 16.25 -6.79
C LYS A 261 7.61 16.32 -8.31
N ASP A 262 8.74 16.35 -9.02
CA ASP A 262 8.81 16.39 -10.49
C ASP A 262 8.29 15.13 -11.17
N LYS A 263 8.10 14.05 -10.42
CA LYS A 263 7.56 12.75 -10.88
C LYS A 263 6.15 12.47 -10.33
N ASN A 264 5.56 13.36 -9.53
CA ASN A 264 4.29 13.11 -8.84
C ASN A 264 4.30 11.77 -8.07
N ALA A 265 5.41 11.44 -7.42
CA ALA A 265 5.63 10.15 -6.78
C ALA A 265 6.02 10.28 -5.31
N ALA A 266 5.69 9.25 -4.53
CA ALA A 266 6.10 9.14 -3.14
C ALA A 266 6.71 7.76 -2.83
N ILE A 267 7.64 7.75 -1.88
CA ILE A 267 8.28 6.54 -1.35
C ILE A 267 8.07 6.50 0.15
N PHE A 268 7.34 5.52 0.63
CA PHE A 268 7.28 5.15 2.04
C PHE A 268 8.32 4.06 2.28
N TYR A 269 9.40 4.36 2.98
CA TYR A 269 10.50 3.41 3.16
C TYR A 269 10.19 2.26 4.11
N SER A 270 9.24 2.42 5.02
CA SER A 270 8.57 1.37 5.79
C SER A 270 7.39 1.94 6.55
N LEU A 271 6.28 1.20 6.56
CA LEU A 271 5.09 1.50 7.37
C LEU A 271 5.11 0.84 8.75
N GLY A 272 6.10 -0.03 9.01
CA GLY A 272 6.09 -0.92 10.17
C GLY A 272 5.03 -2.02 10.02
N ASN A 273 4.65 -2.64 11.14
CA ASN A 273 3.59 -3.64 11.17
C ASN A 273 2.21 -2.98 11.11
N LEU A 274 1.25 -3.67 10.49
CA LEU A 274 -0.16 -3.29 10.55
C LEU A 274 -0.94 -4.19 11.53
N LEU A 275 -0.81 -5.51 11.34
CA LEU A 275 -1.38 -6.53 12.21
C LEU A 275 -0.47 -7.77 12.15
N PHE A 276 0.46 -7.87 13.09
CA PHE A 276 1.50 -8.89 13.09
C PHE A 276 1.48 -9.69 14.39
N ILE A 277 0.63 -10.71 14.45
CA ILE A 277 0.37 -11.46 15.68
C ILE A 277 1.62 -12.23 16.12
N GLY A 278 1.99 -12.02 17.39
CA GLY A 278 3.13 -12.70 18.00
C GLY A 278 4.46 -11.97 17.85
N GLY A 279 4.49 -10.78 17.25
CA GLY A 279 5.62 -9.88 17.36
C GLY A 279 5.94 -9.59 18.84
N ALA A 280 7.21 -9.64 19.22
CA ALA A 280 7.61 -9.23 20.56
C ALA A 280 7.63 -7.70 20.62
N GLU A 281 6.99 -7.11 21.65
CA GLU A 281 7.24 -5.72 22.00
C GLU A 281 8.70 -5.62 22.43
N LYS A 282 9.51 -5.02 21.57
CA LYS A 282 10.81 -4.52 21.97
C LYS A 282 10.59 -3.06 22.33
N ASP A 283 10.24 -2.82 23.58
CA ASP A 283 10.22 -1.46 24.12
C ASP A 283 11.66 -0.97 24.23
N SER A 284 12.18 -0.51 23.12
CA SER A 284 13.41 0.23 23.10
C SER A 284 13.04 1.70 23.23
N LYS A 285 13.64 2.40 24.16
CA LYS A 285 13.61 3.85 24.41
C LYS A 285 13.02 4.67 23.26
N GLY A 286 11.71 4.97 23.30
CA GLY A 286 11.00 5.72 22.26
C GLY A 286 9.64 5.13 21.91
N LEU A 287 9.26 5.20 20.62
CA LEU A 287 7.97 4.68 20.14
C LEU A 287 7.93 3.14 20.04
N GLY A 288 9.10 2.48 20.16
CA GLY A 288 9.22 1.03 20.03
C GLY A 288 8.87 0.50 18.64
N ASN A 289 8.52 -0.77 18.53
CA ASN A 289 8.05 -1.42 17.31
C ASN A 289 6.56 -1.86 17.38
N ASP A 290 5.85 -1.51 18.46
CA ASP A 290 4.42 -1.79 18.61
C ASP A 290 3.54 -0.68 17.99
N TYR A 291 4.05 0.00 16.99
CA TYR A 291 3.29 0.96 16.20
C TYR A 291 3.60 0.82 14.71
N GLY A 292 2.62 1.22 13.92
CA GLY A 292 2.72 1.25 12.47
C GLY A 292 1.84 2.35 11.90
N LEU A 293 1.85 2.48 10.60
CA LEU A 293 1.08 3.46 9.86
C LEU A 293 0.15 2.78 8.85
N VAL A 294 -1.03 3.35 8.70
CA VAL A 294 -1.79 3.28 7.45
C VAL A 294 -1.51 4.56 6.69
N GLY A 295 -1.01 4.42 5.46
CA GLY A 295 -0.84 5.54 4.55
C GLY A 295 -2.05 5.69 3.63
N LYS A 296 -2.32 6.92 3.17
CA LYS A 296 -3.22 7.17 2.04
C LYS A 296 -2.54 8.12 1.07
N ALA A 297 -2.66 7.83 -0.22
CA ALA A 297 -2.18 8.69 -1.30
C ALA A 297 -3.37 9.08 -2.19
N TYR A 298 -3.51 10.36 -2.43
CA TYR A 298 -4.62 10.97 -3.16
C TYR A 298 -4.12 11.42 -4.52
N PHE A 299 -4.57 10.74 -5.57
CA PHE A 299 -4.22 11.05 -6.95
C PHE A 299 -5.42 11.62 -7.70
N SER A 300 -5.21 12.69 -8.46
CA SER A 300 -6.11 13.13 -9.52
C SER A 300 -5.51 12.83 -10.89
N PHE A 301 -6.36 12.76 -11.90
CA PHE A 301 -5.94 12.47 -13.27
C PHE A 301 -6.38 13.59 -14.19
N ARG A 302 -5.43 14.20 -14.92
CA ARG A 302 -5.66 15.22 -15.92
C ARG A 302 -4.97 14.83 -17.21
N ASN A 303 -5.72 14.79 -18.29
CA ASN A 303 -5.20 14.39 -19.59
C ASN A 303 -4.39 13.07 -19.55
N GLY A 304 -4.85 12.09 -18.77
CA GLY A 304 -4.19 10.79 -18.61
C GLY A 304 -2.95 10.79 -17.70
N THR A 305 -2.60 11.92 -17.08
CA THR A 305 -1.45 12.02 -16.17
C THR A 305 -1.91 12.00 -14.72
N ALA A 306 -1.29 11.14 -13.91
CA ALA A 306 -1.50 11.09 -12.47
C ALA A 306 -0.81 12.26 -11.78
N GLU A 307 -1.52 12.98 -10.91
CA GLU A 307 -1.01 14.04 -10.05
C GLU A 307 -1.20 13.65 -8.59
N LEU A 308 -0.10 13.48 -7.84
CA LEU A 308 -0.16 13.24 -6.41
C LEU A 308 -0.47 14.53 -5.67
N GLN A 309 -1.63 14.60 -5.04
CA GLN A 309 -2.17 15.83 -4.43
C GLN A 309 -1.96 15.89 -2.92
N ALA A 310 -2.07 14.74 -2.25
CA ALA A 310 -1.87 14.68 -0.81
C ALA A 310 -1.41 13.29 -0.37
N LEU A 311 -0.72 13.24 0.77
CA LEU A 311 -0.41 12.04 1.53
C LEU A 311 -0.98 12.15 2.93
N GLU A 312 -1.49 11.04 3.44
CA GLU A 312 -1.97 10.93 4.81
C GLU A 312 -1.24 9.80 5.53
N ALA A 313 -0.85 10.02 6.77
CA ALA A 313 -0.24 9.05 7.66
C ALA A 313 -1.10 8.89 8.91
N VAL A 314 -1.62 7.69 9.09
CA VAL A 314 -2.55 7.35 10.17
C VAL A 314 -1.86 6.44 11.15
N PRO A 315 -1.51 6.91 12.37
CA PRO A 315 -0.81 6.08 13.35
C PRO A 315 -1.71 5.05 14.00
N PHE A 316 -1.14 3.85 14.20
CA PHE A 316 -1.71 2.75 14.97
C PHE A 316 -0.72 2.26 16.00
N LYS A 317 -1.21 1.76 17.15
CA LYS A 317 -0.46 1.02 18.17
C LYS A 317 -1.12 -0.32 18.45
N GLY A 318 -0.41 -1.21 19.16
CA GLY A 318 -0.92 -2.55 19.47
C GLY A 318 -0.92 -3.44 18.22
N VAL A 319 -0.04 -3.17 17.25
CA VAL A 319 0.03 -3.83 15.95
C VAL A 319 0.44 -5.31 16.05
N HIS A 320 0.95 -5.74 17.20
CA HIS A 320 1.31 -7.14 17.47
C HIS A 320 0.15 -8.01 17.93
N LEU A 321 -1.04 -7.43 18.12
CA LEU A 321 -2.24 -8.20 18.41
C LEU A 321 -3.51 -7.50 17.92
N LYS A 322 -3.84 -6.34 18.49
CA LYS A 322 -5.07 -5.58 18.19
C LYS A 322 -4.72 -4.13 17.88
N PRO A 323 -4.58 -3.79 16.61
CA PRO A 323 -4.33 -2.41 16.19
C PRO A 323 -5.42 -1.48 16.65
N ARG A 324 -5.05 -0.33 17.20
CA ARG A 324 -5.96 0.72 17.66
C ARG A 324 -5.35 2.10 17.48
N ARG A 325 -6.19 3.11 17.41
CA ARG A 325 -5.74 4.50 17.41
C ARG A 325 -4.98 4.81 18.69
N PRO A 326 -3.79 5.43 18.62
CA PRO A 326 -3.13 5.93 19.82
C PRO A 326 -3.87 7.15 20.39
N PRO A 327 -3.70 7.46 21.69
CA PRO A 327 -4.13 8.74 22.24
C PRO A 327 -3.48 9.92 21.49
N ILE A 328 -4.11 11.11 21.52
CA ILE A 328 -3.70 12.28 20.73
C ILE A 328 -2.23 12.66 20.91
N ASN A 329 -1.72 12.66 22.14
CA ASN A 329 -0.33 12.97 22.45
C ASN A 329 0.65 11.97 21.82
N ARG A 330 0.30 10.69 21.78
CA ARG A 330 1.09 9.63 21.13
C ARG A 330 0.98 9.71 19.61
N ALA A 331 -0.19 10.03 19.07
CA ALA A 331 -0.34 10.25 17.64
C ALA A 331 0.51 11.45 17.17
N ALA A 332 0.47 12.56 17.92
CA ALA A 332 1.31 13.73 17.63
C ALA A 332 2.80 13.37 17.65
N ALA A 333 3.28 12.68 18.69
CA ALA A 333 4.67 12.22 18.77
C ALA A 333 5.04 11.27 17.63
N THR A 334 4.12 10.41 17.16
CA THR A 334 4.35 9.53 16.02
C THR A 334 4.53 10.32 14.73
N ILE A 335 3.70 11.34 14.48
CA ILE A 335 3.79 12.18 13.28
C ILE A 335 5.06 13.06 13.33
N GLU A 336 5.40 13.62 14.50
CA GLU A 336 6.64 14.36 14.66
C GLU A 336 7.87 13.50 14.39
N ASN A 337 7.88 12.26 14.92
CA ASN A 337 8.94 11.29 14.63
C ASN A 337 8.99 10.93 13.13
N LEU A 338 7.85 10.73 12.47
CA LEU A 338 7.79 10.50 11.03
C LEU A 338 8.42 11.66 10.25
N ASN A 339 8.10 12.90 10.62
CA ASN A 339 8.67 14.10 10.02
C ASN A 339 10.20 14.16 10.20
N ARG A 340 10.68 13.84 11.40
CA ARG A 340 12.13 13.75 11.69
C ARG A 340 12.81 12.67 10.84
N LEU A 341 12.22 11.47 10.75
CA LEU A 341 12.72 10.38 9.92
C LEU A 341 12.73 10.75 8.44
N SER A 342 11.69 11.43 7.95
CA SER A 342 11.59 11.89 6.56
C SER A 342 12.70 12.90 6.23
N ARG A 343 12.94 13.88 7.10
CA ARG A 343 14.07 14.83 6.93
C ARG A 343 15.43 14.12 6.94
N ASN A 344 15.64 13.19 7.87
CA ASN A 344 16.89 12.46 7.98
C ASN A 344 17.16 11.54 6.78
N THR A 345 16.09 11.01 6.16
CA THR A 345 16.18 10.09 5.02
C THR A 345 16.41 10.82 3.69
N SER A 346 15.72 11.94 3.47
CA SER A 346 15.57 12.54 2.15
C SER A 346 15.80 14.06 2.14
N GLY A 347 16.25 14.63 3.26
CA GLY A 347 16.51 16.07 3.34
C GLY A 347 15.32 16.92 2.94
N ALA A 348 15.50 17.80 1.98
CA ALA A 348 14.45 18.68 1.46
C ALA A 348 13.30 17.97 0.75
N ASN A 349 13.51 16.72 0.30
CA ASN A 349 12.48 15.89 -0.33
C ASN A 349 11.69 15.07 0.69
N GLY A 350 12.01 15.13 1.98
CA GLY A 350 11.23 14.48 3.03
C GLY A 350 9.82 15.04 3.09
N ALA A 351 8.80 14.18 2.95
CA ALA A 351 7.42 14.57 3.12
C ALA A 351 7.16 14.97 4.58
N LEU A 352 6.62 16.17 4.78
CA LEU A 352 6.31 16.70 6.12
C LEU A 352 4.80 16.75 6.31
N PHE A 353 4.34 16.14 7.38
CA PHE A 353 2.95 15.97 7.71
C PHE A 353 2.54 16.97 8.80
N ALA A 354 1.52 17.78 8.52
CA ALA A 354 0.83 18.57 9.53
C ALA A 354 -0.16 17.67 10.30
N LEU A 355 -0.24 17.84 11.62
CA LEU A 355 -1.19 17.09 12.44
C LEU A 355 -2.60 17.67 12.27
N THR A 356 -3.58 16.82 11.93
CA THR A 356 -5.01 17.19 11.89
C THR A 356 -5.58 17.27 13.29
N ARG A 357 -6.68 18.05 13.50
CA ARG A 357 -7.32 18.24 14.80
C ARG A 357 -8.36 17.14 15.12
N PRO A 358 -8.89 17.19 16.40
CA PRO A 358 -8.33 16.49 17.57
C PRO A 358 -8.94 15.11 17.79
N ASP A 359 -10.06 14.76 17.17
CA ASP A 359 -10.87 13.55 17.43
C ASP A 359 -10.29 12.27 16.78
N ALA A 360 -9.57 12.42 15.68
CA ALA A 360 -8.85 11.33 15.04
C ALA A 360 -7.50 11.83 14.49
N PRO A 361 -6.48 12.04 15.34
CA PRO A 361 -5.23 12.68 14.94
C PRO A 361 -4.47 11.82 13.90
N ARG A 362 -4.15 12.44 12.78
CA ARG A 362 -3.38 11.89 11.67
C ARG A 362 -2.47 12.95 11.08
N GLY A 363 -1.44 12.54 10.36
CA GLY A 363 -0.58 13.43 9.62
C GLY A 363 -1.12 13.64 8.20
N LEU A 364 -1.12 14.86 7.71
CA LEU A 364 -1.52 15.20 6.35
C LEU A 364 -0.48 16.09 5.70
N ALA A 365 -0.02 15.73 4.50
CA ALA A 365 0.88 16.52 3.66
C ALA A 365 0.16 16.82 2.35
N CYS A 366 -0.08 18.10 2.08
CA CYS A 366 -0.73 18.59 0.87
C CYS A 366 0.30 19.25 -0.05
N PHE A 367 0.20 19.04 -1.37
CA PHE A 367 1.25 19.45 -2.31
C PHE A 367 0.86 20.58 -3.25
N GLY A 368 -0.28 21.25 -2.97
CA GLY A 368 -0.82 22.32 -3.79
C GLY A 368 -1.78 21.79 -4.85
N GLY A 369 -2.66 22.66 -5.33
CA GLY A 369 -3.73 22.26 -6.22
C GLY A 369 -3.88 23.17 -7.43
N PRO A 370 -4.82 22.80 -8.33
CA PRO A 370 -6.23 22.51 -7.99
C PRO A 370 -6.44 21.08 -7.52
N TYR A 371 -6.94 20.95 -6.30
CA TYR A 371 -7.24 19.66 -5.69
C TYR A 371 -8.50 19.02 -6.31
N SER A 372 -8.51 17.69 -6.40
CA SER A 372 -9.73 16.92 -6.61
C SER A 372 -10.67 17.06 -5.39
N PRO A 373 -11.98 16.78 -5.52
CA PRO A 373 -12.93 16.92 -4.41
C PRO A 373 -12.50 16.17 -3.13
N ILE A 374 -12.04 14.93 -3.24
CA ILE A 374 -11.61 14.14 -2.08
C ILE A 374 -10.32 14.72 -1.47
N ALA A 375 -9.31 15.05 -2.29
CA ALA A 375 -8.08 15.65 -1.80
C ALA A 375 -8.33 17.02 -1.16
N LYS A 376 -9.20 17.87 -1.75
CA LYS A 376 -9.61 19.17 -1.19
C LYS A 376 -10.21 18.99 0.19
N ALA A 377 -11.17 18.09 0.35
CA ALA A 377 -11.83 17.83 1.63
C ALA A 377 -10.82 17.43 2.73
N GLN A 378 -9.75 16.70 2.39
CA GLN A 378 -8.70 16.38 3.35
C GLN A 378 -7.78 17.58 3.62
N CYS A 379 -7.29 18.23 2.58
CA CYS A 379 -6.35 19.35 2.72
C CYS A 379 -6.96 20.56 3.46
N CYS A 380 -8.25 20.77 3.36
CA CYS A 380 -8.99 21.76 4.16
C CYS A 380 -8.84 21.58 5.68
N ARG A 381 -8.46 20.39 6.14
CA ARG A 381 -8.26 20.10 7.58
C ARG A 381 -6.95 20.71 8.11
N VAL A 382 -6.02 21.09 7.25
CA VAL A 382 -4.70 21.64 7.63
C VAL A 382 -4.38 22.96 6.95
N GLU A 383 -4.91 23.23 5.76
CA GLU A 383 -4.67 24.45 4.99
C GLU A 383 -5.83 25.44 5.14
N ARG A 384 -5.68 26.45 6.00
CA ARG A 384 -6.70 27.48 6.25
C ARG A 384 -6.94 28.41 5.05
N SER A 385 -6.02 28.47 4.11
CA SER A 385 -6.11 29.30 2.90
C SER A 385 -7.07 28.74 1.84
N LEU A 386 -7.40 27.46 1.94
CA LEU A 386 -8.40 26.87 1.06
C LEU A 386 -9.79 27.34 1.50
N HIS A 387 -10.55 27.95 0.58
CA HIS A 387 -11.96 28.26 0.79
C HIS A 387 -12.71 26.93 0.89
N CYS A 388 -12.94 26.51 2.11
CA CYS A 388 -13.52 25.21 2.46
C CYS A 388 -14.94 25.46 2.94
N ASP A 389 -15.92 25.29 2.04
CA ASP A 389 -17.32 25.10 2.41
C ASP A 389 -17.47 23.69 3.05
N LEU A 390 -16.88 23.51 4.23
CA LEU A 390 -17.19 22.35 5.04
C LEU A 390 -18.47 22.68 5.79
N PRO A 391 -19.57 21.92 5.62
CA PRO A 391 -20.68 22.00 6.57
C PRO A 391 -20.08 21.75 7.95
N ASP A 392 -20.47 22.57 8.89
CA ASP A 392 -20.01 22.49 10.28
C ASP A 392 -20.07 21.05 10.79
N LEU A 393 -18.92 20.40 10.87
CA LEU A 393 -18.73 19.19 11.63
C LEU A 393 -18.56 19.64 13.11
N MET A 394 -19.67 20.08 13.73
CA MET A 394 -19.78 20.12 15.18
C MET A 394 -20.01 18.73 15.75
#